data_94c231951af094d38f0a1b016baa1c46
#
_entry.id   94c231951af094d38f0a1b016baa1c46
#
_cell.length_a   1.000
_cell.length_b   1.000
_cell.length_c   1.000
_cell.angle_alpha   90.00
_cell.angle_beta   90.00
_cell.angle_gamma   90.00
#
_symmetry.space_group_name_H-M   'P 1'
#
loop_
_entity.id
_entity.type
_entity.pdbx_description
1 polymer ?
#
loop_
_entity_poly.entity_id
_entity_poly.type
_entity_poly.pdbx_seq_one_letter_code
_entity_poly.pdbx_strand_id
1 'polypeptide(L)'
;MMLLKKEWKLVMMPVPLLFLLLSALVLVPNYPYYVTFFYTTLGIFLMMQFARENRDLYYMALLPVTKREMVRARFLLVLSVEALQVLVCVPFMLLRASYGSVKNAVGIEANIAFLGLSLVLLGVFNRIFFPMHYKNAYDLGKPFLLSSIALALGVLVLETLQHILPYLNDVCDSYAAADQLRQIPVLLGGLLVFSLLTARSFTLSVRRFEAAEIGRAHV
;
A
#
# COMPACT_ATOMS: atom_id res chain seq x y z
N MET A 1 22.61 0.52 1.19
CA MET A 1 22.35 -0.93 1.27
C MET A 1 22.31 -1.48 2.70
N MET A 2 23.19 -1.06 3.61
CA MET A 2 23.19 -1.50 5.02
C MET A 2 21.90 -1.17 5.78
N LEU A 3 21.38 0.05 5.65
CA LEU A 3 20.14 0.49 6.34
C LEU A 3 18.90 -0.34 5.92
N LEU A 4 18.76 -0.66 4.63
CA LEU A 4 17.65 -1.49 4.18
C LEU A 4 17.73 -2.92 4.75
N LYS A 5 18.94 -3.53 4.81
CA LYS A 5 19.12 -4.83 5.47
C LYS A 5 18.75 -4.77 6.96
N LYS A 6 19.08 -3.67 7.64
CA LYS A 6 18.67 -3.42 9.02
C LYS A 6 17.14 -3.34 9.14
N GLU A 7 16.48 -2.60 8.27
CA GLU A 7 15.02 -2.48 8.26
C GLU A 7 14.34 -3.85 8.10
N TRP A 8 14.79 -4.66 7.14
CA TRP A 8 14.28 -6.03 6.94
C TRP A 8 14.51 -6.95 8.13
N LYS A 9 15.64 -6.80 8.83
CA LYS A 9 16.04 -7.70 9.92
C LYS A 9 15.43 -7.29 11.27
N LEU A 10 15.27 -5.99 11.53
CA LEU A 10 14.90 -5.46 12.85
C LEU A 10 13.49 -4.87 12.91
N VAL A 11 12.93 -4.43 11.79
CA VAL A 11 11.63 -3.77 11.74
C VAL A 11 10.57 -4.67 11.12
N MET A 12 10.96 -5.51 10.15
CA MET A 12 10.03 -6.46 9.55
C MET A 12 9.61 -7.52 10.56
N MET A 13 8.32 -7.57 10.83
CA MET A 13 7.68 -8.61 11.64
C MET A 13 7.11 -9.71 10.75
N PRO A 14 6.87 -10.93 11.29
CA PRO A 14 6.16 -11.98 10.57
C PRO A 14 4.72 -11.60 10.17
N VAL A 15 4.02 -10.80 11.00
CA VAL A 15 2.61 -10.45 10.82
C VAL A 15 2.32 -9.75 9.49
N PRO A 16 3.04 -8.69 9.07
CA PRO A 16 2.87 -8.11 7.74
C PRO A 16 3.03 -9.12 6.60
N LEU A 17 3.97 -10.07 6.73
CA LEU A 17 4.18 -11.12 5.72
C LEU A 17 3.00 -12.10 5.68
N LEU A 18 2.43 -12.45 6.83
CA LEU A 18 1.21 -13.28 6.89
C LEU A 18 0.03 -12.57 6.23
N PHE A 19 -0.07 -11.24 6.36
CA PHE A 19 -1.13 -10.46 5.72
C PHE A 19 -1.04 -10.48 4.19
N LEU A 20 0.15 -10.66 3.61
CA LEU A 20 0.27 -10.85 2.16
C LEU A 20 -0.47 -12.10 1.67
N LEU A 21 -0.56 -13.14 2.50
CA LEU A 21 -1.30 -14.36 2.19
C LEU A 21 -2.83 -14.14 2.15
N LEU A 22 -3.32 -13.04 2.72
CA LEU A 22 -4.72 -12.64 2.58
C LEU A 22 -5.08 -12.25 1.14
N SER A 23 -4.10 -12.17 0.22
CA SER A 23 -4.35 -12.18 -1.22
C SER A 23 -5.20 -13.38 -1.67
N ALA A 24 -5.21 -14.49 -0.91
CA ALA A 24 -6.11 -15.62 -1.14
C ALA A 24 -7.61 -15.26 -1.06
N LEU A 25 -7.97 -14.14 -0.42
CA LEU A 25 -9.34 -13.65 -0.38
C LEU A 25 -9.88 -13.29 -1.78
N VAL A 26 -9.00 -13.06 -2.75
CA VAL A 26 -9.36 -12.90 -4.16
C VAL A 26 -10.07 -14.14 -4.73
N LEU A 27 -9.85 -15.32 -4.15
CA LEU A 27 -10.51 -16.56 -4.55
C LEU A 27 -11.96 -16.66 -4.04
N VAL A 28 -12.33 -15.87 -3.04
CA VAL A 28 -13.67 -15.88 -2.45
C VAL A 28 -14.64 -15.13 -3.36
N PRO A 29 -15.70 -15.76 -3.87
CA PRO A 29 -16.69 -15.06 -4.70
C PRO A 29 -17.47 -14.03 -3.89
N ASN A 30 -17.87 -12.95 -4.57
CA ASN A 30 -18.63 -11.85 -3.97
C ASN A 30 -17.93 -11.17 -2.77
N TYR A 31 -16.61 -11.04 -2.86
CA TYR A 31 -15.78 -10.37 -1.88
C TYR A 31 -15.18 -9.07 -2.46
N PRO A 32 -15.13 -7.97 -1.70
CA PRO A 32 -14.49 -6.73 -2.17
C PRO A 32 -12.96 -6.91 -2.20
N TYR A 33 -12.40 -7.23 -3.36
CA TYR A 33 -10.99 -7.64 -3.50
C TYR A 33 -9.99 -6.56 -3.06
N TYR A 34 -10.35 -5.28 -3.11
CA TYR A 34 -9.50 -4.19 -2.61
C TYR A 34 -9.15 -4.31 -1.12
N VAL A 35 -9.94 -5.06 -0.34
CA VAL A 35 -9.67 -5.31 1.09
C VAL A 35 -8.35 -6.07 1.28
N THR A 36 -7.89 -6.85 0.30
CA THR A 36 -6.58 -7.51 0.35
C THR A 36 -5.44 -6.48 0.46
N PHE A 37 -5.54 -5.35 -0.24
CA PHE A 37 -4.58 -4.25 -0.17
C PHE A 37 -4.74 -3.42 1.09
N PHE A 38 -5.95 -3.33 1.65
CA PHE A 38 -6.15 -2.74 2.97
C PHE A 38 -5.39 -3.52 4.05
N TYR A 39 -5.39 -4.85 4.03
CA TYR A 39 -4.58 -5.66 4.95
C TYR A 39 -3.07 -5.40 4.80
N THR A 40 -2.60 -5.10 3.60
CA THR A 40 -1.21 -4.67 3.39
C THR A 40 -0.92 -3.37 4.15
N THR A 41 -1.79 -2.38 4.05
CA THR A 41 -1.62 -1.11 4.77
C THR A 41 -1.72 -1.27 6.28
N LEU A 42 -2.57 -2.18 6.77
CA LEU A 42 -2.63 -2.56 8.17
C LEU A 42 -1.32 -3.25 8.62
N GLY A 43 -0.74 -4.11 7.78
CA GLY A 43 0.57 -4.72 8.03
C GLY A 43 1.68 -3.67 8.13
N ILE A 44 1.69 -2.67 7.24
CA ILE A 44 2.62 -1.54 7.29
C ILE A 44 2.44 -0.75 8.58
N PHE A 45 1.19 -0.48 9.00
CA PHE A 45 0.92 0.20 10.27
C PHE A 45 1.45 -0.57 11.48
N LEU A 46 1.21 -1.89 11.56
CA LEU A 46 1.72 -2.74 12.65
C LEU A 46 3.25 -2.78 12.66
N MET A 47 3.89 -2.82 11.51
CA MET A 47 5.34 -2.73 11.38
C MET A 47 5.87 -1.39 11.91
N MET A 48 5.20 -0.27 11.61
CA MET A 48 5.57 1.04 12.13
C MET A 48 5.33 1.16 13.63
N GLN A 49 4.26 0.54 14.15
CA GLN A 49 3.97 0.48 15.58
C GLN A 49 5.06 -0.30 16.32
N PHE A 50 5.46 -1.45 15.82
CA PHE A 50 6.56 -2.24 16.39
C PHE A 50 7.88 -1.48 16.40
N ALA A 51 8.20 -0.78 15.30
CA ALA A 51 9.39 0.07 15.24
C ALA A 51 9.36 1.19 16.30
N ARG A 52 8.18 1.79 16.54
CA ARG A 52 7.99 2.80 17.59
C ARG A 52 8.19 2.22 18.99
N GLU A 53 7.61 1.06 19.28
CA GLU A 53 7.73 0.38 20.58
C GLU A 53 9.19 0.02 20.89
N ASN A 54 9.94 -0.41 19.87
CA ASN A 54 11.37 -0.68 19.97
C ASN A 54 12.26 0.58 19.95
N ARG A 55 11.68 1.79 19.97
CA ARG A 55 12.40 3.08 19.91
C ARG A 55 13.39 3.17 18.74
N ASP A 56 13.04 2.56 17.61
CA ASP A 56 13.93 2.45 16.44
C ASP A 56 14.46 3.81 15.97
N LEU A 57 13.61 4.85 15.96
CA LEU A 57 14.02 6.21 15.59
C LEU A 57 15.08 6.79 16.54
N TYR A 58 15.00 6.49 17.84
CA TYR A 58 16.00 6.92 18.81
C TYR A 58 17.35 6.27 18.54
N TYR A 59 17.37 4.95 18.37
CA TYR A 59 18.61 4.24 18.04
C TYR A 59 19.20 4.67 16.69
N MET A 60 18.35 4.93 15.70
CA MET A 60 18.81 5.45 14.40
C MET A 60 19.44 6.85 14.52
N ALA A 61 18.93 7.69 15.43
CA ALA A 61 19.48 9.03 15.63
C ALA A 61 20.87 9.02 16.29
N LEU A 62 21.26 7.91 16.93
CA LEU A 62 22.61 7.73 17.50
C LEU A 62 23.64 7.29 16.45
N LEU A 63 23.20 6.84 15.27
CA LEU A 63 24.08 6.44 14.18
C LEU A 63 24.48 7.66 13.33
N PRO A 64 25.65 7.64 12.67
CA PRO A 64 26.08 8.71 11.76
C PRO A 64 25.32 8.65 10.43
N VAL A 65 24.00 8.79 10.49
CA VAL A 65 23.10 8.76 9.32
C VAL A 65 22.21 9.99 9.32
N THR A 66 21.89 10.48 8.13
CA THR A 66 21.01 11.63 7.96
C THR A 66 19.54 11.25 8.13
N LYS A 67 18.71 12.20 8.57
CA LYS A 67 17.24 12.03 8.64
C LYS A 67 16.66 11.56 7.31
N ARG A 68 17.18 12.07 6.20
CA ARG A 68 16.78 11.69 4.84
C ARG A 68 17.08 10.22 4.55
N GLU A 69 18.23 9.71 4.97
CA GLU A 69 18.60 8.29 4.79
C GLU A 69 17.71 7.38 5.64
N MET A 70 17.34 7.79 6.85
CA MET A 70 16.39 7.07 7.71
C MET A 70 15.03 6.94 7.02
N VAL A 71 14.47 8.04 6.53
CA VAL A 71 13.20 8.06 5.78
C VAL A 71 13.30 7.21 4.53
N ARG A 72 14.41 7.33 3.77
CA ARG A 72 14.62 6.54 2.55
C ARG A 72 14.65 5.04 2.82
N ALA A 73 15.34 4.59 3.85
CA ALA A 73 15.41 3.18 4.20
C ALA A 73 14.02 2.62 4.54
N ARG A 74 13.21 3.39 5.29
CA ARG A 74 11.84 3.02 5.63
C ARG A 74 10.93 2.96 4.41
N PHE A 75 11.00 3.95 3.53
CA PHE A 75 10.23 3.94 2.28
C PHE A 75 10.61 2.75 1.39
N LEU A 76 11.89 2.41 1.28
CA LEU A 76 12.33 1.23 0.52
C LEU A 76 11.79 -0.07 1.11
N LEU A 77 11.73 -0.20 2.44
CA LEU A 77 11.10 -1.35 3.10
C LEU A 77 9.62 -1.43 2.75
N VAL A 78 8.88 -0.33 2.89
CA VAL A 78 7.45 -0.28 2.57
C VAL A 78 7.19 -0.61 1.11
N LEU A 79 7.91 0.02 0.18
CA LEU A 79 7.80 -0.27 -1.25
C LEU A 79 8.08 -1.74 -1.58
N SER A 80 9.02 -2.38 -0.85
CA SER A 80 9.28 -3.81 -1.03
C SER A 80 8.13 -4.68 -0.54
N VAL A 81 7.43 -4.31 0.55
CA VAL A 81 6.23 -5.00 1.03
C VAL A 81 5.07 -4.84 0.04
N GLU A 82 4.86 -3.63 -0.46
CA GLU A 82 3.82 -3.34 -1.48
C GLU A 82 4.09 -4.09 -2.79
N ALA A 83 5.34 -4.14 -3.24
CA ALA A 83 5.73 -4.92 -4.40
C ALA A 83 5.52 -6.43 -4.18
N LEU A 84 5.87 -6.95 -3.00
CA LEU A 84 5.58 -8.33 -2.62
C LEU A 84 4.07 -8.62 -2.60
N GLN A 85 3.25 -7.67 -2.12
CA GLN A 85 1.79 -7.82 -2.16
C GLN A 85 1.29 -8.02 -3.59
N VAL A 86 1.75 -7.19 -4.54
CA VAL A 86 1.38 -7.32 -5.96
C VAL A 86 1.85 -8.69 -6.48
N LEU A 87 3.09 -9.08 -6.21
CA LEU A 87 3.63 -10.37 -6.65
C LEU A 87 2.87 -11.57 -6.07
N VAL A 88 2.52 -11.53 -4.78
CA VAL A 88 1.76 -12.60 -4.12
C VAL A 88 0.30 -12.63 -4.61
N CYS A 89 -0.27 -11.49 -4.98
CA CYS A 89 -1.63 -11.41 -5.50
C CYS A 89 -1.77 -12.08 -6.88
N VAL A 90 -0.75 -11.98 -7.75
CA VAL A 90 -0.80 -12.49 -9.13
C VAL A 90 -1.17 -13.98 -9.22
N PRO A 91 -0.53 -14.93 -8.49
CA PRO A 91 -0.91 -16.33 -8.58
C PRO A 91 -2.36 -16.59 -8.15
N PHE A 92 -2.88 -15.90 -7.14
CA PHE A 92 -4.29 -16.02 -6.74
C PHE A 92 -5.24 -15.45 -7.79
N MET A 93 -4.87 -14.37 -8.47
CA MET A 93 -5.62 -13.83 -9.61
C MET A 93 -5.67 -14.82 -10.78
N LEU A 94 -4.55 -15.47 -11.11
CA LEU A 94 -4.49 -16.49 -12.16
C LEU A 94 -5.34 -17.71 -11.81
N LEU A 95 -5.30 -18.15 -10.54
CA LEU A 95 -6.18 -19.21 -10.05
C LEU A 95 -7.65 -18.79 -10.15
N ARG A 96 -8.00 -17.58 -9.73
CA ARG A 96 -9.37 -17.05 -9.84
C ARG A 96 -9.85 -17.05 -11.30
N ALA A 97 -9.02 -16.60 -12.22
CA ALA A 97 -9.33 -16.62 -13.66
C ALA A 97 -9.57 -18.04 -14.20
N SER A 98 -8.87 -19.05 -13.66
CA SER A 98 -9.04 -20.46 -14.06
C SER A 98 -10.34 -21.08 -13.54
N TYR A 99 -10.80 -20.70 -12.36
CA TYR A 99 -12.03 -21.18 -11.75
C TYR A 99 -13.27 -20.36 -12.12
N GLY A 100 -13.12 -19.30 -12.90
CA GLY A 100 -14.01 -18.17 -13.13
C GLY A 100 -15.37 -18.45 -13.76
N SER A 101 -16.20 -19.26 -13.11
CA SER A 101 -17.60 -19.46 -13.53
C SER A 101 -18.58 -18.41 -12.96
N VAL A 102 -18.21 -17.67 -11.94
CA VAL A 102 -19.10 -16.71 -11.26
C VAL A 102 -18.43 -15.35 -11.20
N LYS A 103 -19.03 -14.35 -11.84
CA LYS A 103 -18.60 -12.94 -11.74
C LYS A 103 -18.68 -12.44 -10.31
N ASN A 104 -17.77 -11.55 -9.94
CA ASN A 104 -17.83 -10.86 -8.64
C ASN A 104 -18.93 -9.80 -8.68
N ALA A 105 -20.02 -10.01 -7.96
CA ALA A 105 -21.13 -9.08 -7.92
C ALA A 105 -20.87 -7.84 -7.05
N VAL A 106 -19.83 -7.86 -6.21
CA VAL A 106 -19.53 -6.79 -5.24
C VAL A 106 -18.60 -5.73 -5.83
N GLY A 107 -17.68 -6.12 -6.73
CA GLY A 107 -16.71 -5.19 -7.28
C GLY A 107 -16.00 -5.79 -8.51
N ILE A 108 -14.96 -5.09 -8.96
CA ILE A 108 -14.19 -5.48 -10.15
C ILE A 108 -13.55 -6.87 -9.99
N GLU A 109 -13.47 -7.61 -11.08
CA GLU A 109 -12.75 -8.88 -11.14
C GLU A 109 -11.24 -8.68 -10.91
N ALA A 110 -10.60 -9.70 -10.34
CA ALA A 110 -9.18 -9.69 -10.01
C ALA A 110 -8.33 -9.87 -11.28
N ASN A 111 -8.15 -8.80 -12.03
CA ASN A 111 -7.47 -8.75 -13.32
C ASN A 111 -6.39 -7.64 -13.35
N ILE A 112 -5.86 -7.32 -14.53
CA ILE A 112 -4.81 -6.31 -14.70
C ILE A 112 -5.27 -4.92 -14.25
N ALA A 113 -6.53 -4.53 -14.55
CA ALA A 113 -7.07 -3.24 -14.13
C ALA A 113 -7.17 -3.12 -12.60
N PHE A 114 -7.61 -4.20 -11.93
CA PHE A 114 -7.65 -4.27 -10.46
C PHE A 114 -6.28 -3.97 -9.83
N LEU A 115 -5.18 -4.53 -10.37
CA LEU A 115 -3.83 -4.22 -9.87
C LEU A 115 -3.49 -2.74 -10.04
N GLY A 116 -3.82 -2.16 -11.20
CA GLY A 116 -3.58 -0.73 -11.46
C GLY A 116 -4.31 0.17 -10.47
N LEU A 117 -5.59 -0.09 -10.24
CA LEU A 117 -6.42 0.66 -9.30
C LEU A 117 -5.98 0.45 -7.84
N SER A 118 -5.57 -0.77 -7.48
CA SER A 118 -5.02 -1.06 -6.15
C SER A 118 -3.71 -0.29 -5.89
N LEU A 119 -2.86 -0.12 -6.89
CA LEU A 119 -1.66 0.72 -6.79
C LEU A 119 -2.03 2.19 -6.52
N VAL A 120 -3.08 2.72 -7.15
CA VAL A 120 -3.56 4.07 -6.83
C VAL A 120 -3.95 4.17 -5.35
N LEU A 121 -4.69 3.19 -4.81
CA LEU A 121 -5.08 3.17 -3.40
C LEU A 121 -3.87 3.14 -2.46
N LEU A 122 -2.85 2.31 -2.74
CA LEU A 122 -1.59 2.29 -1.99
C LEU A 122 -0.86 3.64 -2.07
N GLY A 123 -0.85 4.27 -3.24
CA GLY A 123 -0.28 5.62 -3.41
C GLY A 123 -0.99 6.67 -2.57
N VAL A 124 -2.33 6.62 -2.47
CA VAL A 124 -3.14 7.49 -1.61
C VAL A 124 -2.81 7.25 -0.14
N PHE A 125 -2.72 5.99 0.28
CA PHE A 125 -2.28 5.64 1.64
C PHE A 125 -0.90 6.24 1.94
N ASN A 126 0.10 5.99 1.12
CA ASN A 126 1.45 6.50 1.27
C ASN A 126 1.48 8.04 1.35
N ARG A 127 0.64 8.71 0.54
CA ARG A 127 0.58 10.18 0.49
C ARG A 127 0.03 10.81 1.75
N ILE A 128 -0.85 10.12 2.47
CA ILE A 128 -1.49 10.62 3.69
C ILE A 128 -0.70 10.14 4.92
N PHE A 129 -0.44 8.85 5.03
CA PHE A 129 0.14 8.22 6.21
C PHE A 129 1.54 8.74 6.55
N PHE A 130 2.50 8.61 5.63
CA PHE A 130 3.90 8.90 5.92
C PHE A 130 4.19 10.36 6.25
N PRO A 131 3.70 11.36 5.48
CA PRO A 131 3.96 12.75 5.82
C PRO A 131 3.32 13.17 7.15
N MET A 132 2.21 12.56 7.55
CA MET A 132 1.60 12.81 8.85
C MET A 132 2.40 12.16 9.98
N HIS A 133 2.83 10.91 9.79
CA HIS A 133 3.69 10.20 10.73
C HIS A 133 5.01 10.96 10.96
N TYR A 134 5.70 11.39 9.91
CA TYR A 134 6.97 12.12 10.06
C TYR A 134 6.82 13.56 10.56
N LYS A 135 5.63 14.10 10.63
CA LYS A 135 5.35 15.36 11.34
C LYS A 135 5.37 15.17 12.87
N ASN A 136 4.85 14.03 13.33
CA ASN A 136 4.88 13.60 14.73
C ASN A 136 5.11 12.09 14.77
N ALA A 137 6.36 11.69 14.91
CA ALA A 137 6.79 10.30 14.82
C ALA A 137 6.23 9.38 15.93
N TYR A 138 5.69 9.95 16.99
CA TYR A 138 5.06 9.22 18.10
C TYR A 138 3.56 8.96 17.88
N ASP A 139 2.92 9.73 17.01
CA ASP A 139 1.50 9.55 16.67
C ASP A 139 1.38 8.71 15.39
N LEU A 140 0.95 7.48 15.55
CA LEU A 140 0.64 6.56 14.43
C LEU A 140 -0.87 6.41 14.22
N GLY A 141 -1.66 6.60 15.28
CA GLY A 141 -3.09 6.34 15.24
C GLY A 141 -3.84 7.28 14.31
N LYS A 142 -3.65 8.60 14.44
CA LYS A 142 -4.29 9.59 13.57
C LYS A 142 -3.89 9.46 12.10
N PRO A 143 -2.59 9.35 11.74
CA PRO A 143 -2.18 9.09 10.37
C PRO A 143 -2.84 7.85 9.78
N PHE A 144 -2.88 6.74 10.53
CA PHE A 144 -3.50 5.50 10.06
C PHE A 144 -5.01 5.64 9.90
N LEU A 145 -5.71 6.23 10.88
CA LEU A 145 -7.15 6.44 10.79
C LEU A 145 -7.53 7.27 9.55
N LEU A 146 -6.87 8.40 9.32
CA LEU A 146 -7.17 9.26 8.18
C LEU A 146 -6.83 8.60 6.85
N SER A 147 -5.73 7.88 6.77
CA SER A 147 -5.38 7.13 5.55
C SER A 147 -6.34 5.97 5.29
N SER A 148 -6.81 5.28 6.34
CA SER A 148 -7.81 4.21 6.22
C SER A 148 -9.18 4.73 5.77
N ILE A 149 -9.62 5.89 6.28
CA ILE A 149 -10.84 6.55 5.81
C ILE A 149 -10.70 6.92 4.33
N ALA A 150 -9.57 7.50 3.93
CA ALA A 150 -9.33 7.85 2.53
C ALA A 150 -9.30 6.61 1.63
N LEU A 151 -8.73 5.48 2.10
CA LEU A 151 -8.79 4.20 1.39
C LEU A 151 -10.21 3.69 1.24
N ALA A 152 -10.99 3.67 2.32
CA ALA A 152 -12.38 3.21 2.29
C ALA A 152 -13.23 4.05 1.32
N LEU A 153 -13.06 5.37 1.34
CA LEU A 153 -13.70 6.26 0.37
C LEU A 153 -13.20 6.01 -1.06
N GLY A 154 -11.90 5.78 -1.23
CA GLY A 154 -11.32 5.43 -2.53
C GLY A 154 -11.90 4.14 -3.10
N VAL A 155 -12.03 3.08 -2.30
CA VAL A 155 -12.67 1.82 -2.68
C VAL A 155 -14.12 2.06 -3.08
N LEU A 156 -14.89 2.77 -2.26
CA LEU A 156 -16.27 3.13 -2.56
C LEU A 156 -16.42 3.85 -3.90
N VAL A 157 -15.55 4.83 -4.15
CA VAL A 157 -15.55 5.59 -5.41
C VAL A 157 -15.21 4.67 -6.58
N LEU A 158 -14.19 3.81 -6.47
CA LEU A 158 -13.79 2.90 -7.56
C LEU A 158 -14.90 1.89 -7.87
N GLU A 159 -15.52 1.28 -6.86
CA GLU A 159 -16.62 0.34 -7.06
C GLU A 159 -17.87 1.02 -7.61
N THR A 160 -18.18 2.24 -7.16
CA THR A 160 -19.27 3.02 -7.75
C THR A 160 -19.00 3.38 -9.21
N LEU A 161 -17.79 3.83 -9.54
CA LEU A 161 -17.39 4.17 -10.91
C LEU A 161 -17.42 2.95 -11.85
N GLN A 162 -17.10 1.76 -11.34
CA GLN A 162 -17.23 0.52 -12.10
C GLN A 162 -18.66 0.30 -12.59
N HIS A 163 -19.65 0.55 -11.75
CA HIS A 163 -21.07 0.36 -12.13
C HIS A 163 -21.60 1.46 -13.04
N ILE A 164 -21.01 2.67 -13.02
CA ILE A 164 -21.50 3.83 -13.79
C ILE A 164 -20.78 3.93 -15.14
N LEU A 165 -19.47 3.64 -15.20
CA LEU A 165 -18.67 3.83 -16.40
C LEU A 165 -18.65 2.55 -17.27
N PRO A 166 -19.20 2.59 -18.51
CA PRO A 166 -19.23 1.41 -19.38
C PRO A 166 -17.85 0.80 -19.60
N TYR A 167 -16.81 1.62 -19.75
CA TYR A 167 -15.44 1.13 -19.94
C TYR A 167 -14.95 0.29 -18.75
N LEU A 168 -15.26 0.71 -17.53
CA LEU A 168 -14.86 -0.04 -16.32
C LEU A 168 -15.69 -1.32 -16.16
N ASN A 169 -16.96 -1.30 -16.54
CA ASN A 169 -17.84 -2.46 -16.47
C ASN A 169 -17.54 -3.48 -17.56
N ASP A 170 -17.38 -3.03 -18.81
CA ASP A 170 -17.29 -3.95 -19.95
C ASP A 170 -15.86 -4.43 -20.20
N VAL A 171 -14.87 -3.54 -20.07
CA VAL A 171 -13.48 -3.84 -20.39
C VAL A 171 -12.68 -4.21 -19.14
N CYS A 172 -12.81 -3.44 -18.05
CA CYS A 172 -12.01 -3.66 -16.86
C CYS A 172 -12.57 -4.77 -15.95
N ASP A 173 -13.79 -5.23 -16.16
CA ASP A 173 -14.41 -6.34 -15.43
C ASP A 173 -14.40 -7.66 -16.24
N SER A 174 -13.44 -7.84 -17.13
CA SER A 174 -13.35 -8.98 -18.04
C SER A 174 -12.01 -9.72 -17.89
N TYR A 175 -12.07 -11.06 -18.06
CA TYR A 175 -10.89 -11.92 -18.18
C TYR A 175 -10.53 -12.25 -19.65
N ALA A 176 -11.31 -11.78 -20.63
CA ALA A 176 -11.03 -12.04 -22.03
C ALA A 176 -9.65 -11.48 -22.43
N ALA A 177 -8.85 -12.24 -23.15
CA ALA A 177 -7.47 -11.87 -23.50
C ALA A 177 -7.39 -10.53 -24.25
N ALA A 178 -8.37 -10.24 -25.12
CA ALA A 178 -8.47 -8.97 -25.84
C ALA A 178 -8.70 -7.78 -24.88
N ASP A 179 -9.50 -7.96 -23.84
CA ASP A 179 -9.80 -6.92 -22.86
C ASP A 179 -8.66 -6.74 -21.87
N GLN A 180 -7.95 -7.82 -21.52
CA GLN A 180 -6.74 -7.70 -20.67
C GLN A 180 -5.67 -6.81 -21.32
N LEU A 181 -5.50 -6.85 -22.63
CA LEU A 181 -4.61 -5.93 -23.34
C LEU A 181 -5.08 -4.46 -23.23
N ARG A 182 -6.39 -4.24 -23.28
CA ARG A 182 -7.00 -2.92 -23.11
C ARG A 182 -6.95 -2.41 -21.67
N GLN A 183 -6.71 -3.28 -20.68
CA GLN A 183 -6.53 -2.94 -19.28
C GLN A 183 -5.09 -2.47 -18.95
N ILE A 184 -4.10 -2.74 -19.82
CA ILE A 184 -2.70 -2.32 -19.62
C ILE A 184 -2.56 -0.81 -19.37
N PRO A 185 -3.25 0.09 -20.10
CA PRO A 185 -3.20 1.53 -19.81
C PRO A 185 -3.66 1.88 -18.39
N VAL A 186 -4.63 1.15 -17.82
CA VAL A 186 -5.10 1.34 -16.44
C VAL A 186 -4.01 0.94 -15.45
N LEU A 187 -3.31 -0.18 -15.70
CA LEU A 187 -2.16 -0.59 -14.88
C LEU A 187 -1.02 0.43 -14.94
N LEU A 188 -0.65 0.88 -16.13
CA LEU A 188 0.41 1.87 -16.32
C LEU A 188 0.05 3.22 -15.70
N GLY A 189 -1.20 3.66 -15.87
CA GLY A 189 -1.73 4.86 -15.22
C GLY A 189 -1.72 4.74 -13.70
N GLY A 190 -2.14 3.60 -13.16
CA GLY A 190 -2.09 3.29 -11.73
C GLY A 190 -0.67 3.30 -11.18
N LEU A 191 0.28 2.68 -11.89
CA LEU A 191 1.70 2.69 -11.53
C LEU A 191 2.31 4.10 -11.56
N LEU A 192 1.94 4.91 -12.54
CA LEU A 192 2.38 6.31 -12.65
C LEU A 192 1.84 7.13 -11.48
N VAL A 193 0.55 7.04 -11.19
CA VAL A 193 -0.08 7.75 -10.06
C VAL A 193 0.53 7.31 -8.73
N PHE A 194 0.70 6.01 -8.51
CA PHE A 194 1.38 5.45 -7.34
C PHE A 194 2.78 6.03 -7.17
N SER A 195 3.57 6.03 -8.24
CA SER A 195 4.95 6.52 -8.24
C SER A 195 5.01 8.03 -7.90
N LEU A 196 4.13 8.83 -8.51
CA LEU A 196 4.04 10.27 -8.26
C LEU A 196 3.60 10.58 -6.82
N LEU A 197 2.57 9.91 -6.32
CA LEU A 197 2.06 10.12 -4.96
C LEU A 197 3.10 9.69 -3.92
N THR A 198 3.77 8.56 -4.12
CA THR A 198 4.80 8.05 -3.22
C THR A 198 6.06 8.91 -3.25
N ALA A 199 6.51 9.38 -4.41
CA ALA A 199 7.64 10.31 -4.52
C ALA A 199 7.37 11.65 -3.82
N ARG A 200 6.17 12.20 -4.00
CA ARG A 200 5.73 13.41 -3.26
C ARG A 200 5.61 13.16 -1.77
N SER A 201 5.11 11.98 -1.38
CA SER A 201 5.05 11.56 0.02
C SER A 201 6.44 11.52 0.64
N PHE A 202 7.40 10.88 -0.02
CA PHE A 202 8.80 10.83 0.41
C PHE A 202 9.39 12.22 0.63
N THR A 203 9.28 13.11 -0.38
CA THR A 203 9.82 14.47 -0.30
C THR A 203 9.24 15.26 0.88
N LEU A 204 7.91 15.16 1.06
CA LEU A 204 7.23 15.86 2.16
C LEU A 204 7.56 15.25 3.53
N SER A 205 7.71 13.93 3.59
CA SER A 205 8.12 13.21 4.82
C SER A 205 9.53 13.62 5.26
N VAL A 206 10.48 13.69 4.32
CA VAL A 206 11.83 14.17 4.61
C VAL A 206 11.80 15.58 5.18
N ARG A 207 11.13 16.52 4.49
CA ARG A 207 11.02 17.92 4.94
C ARG A 207 10.42 18.03 6.34
N ARG A 208 9.35 17.28 6.63
CA ARG A 208 8.69 17.30 7.93
C ARG A 208 9.57 16.69 9.02
N PHE A 209 10.28 15.62 8.71
CA PHE A 209 11.18 14.97 9.66
C PHE A 209 12.43 15.80 9.94
N GLU A 210 12.98 16.49 8.95
CA GLU A 210 14.09 17.45 9.13
C GLU A 210 13.69 18.62 10.03
N ALA A 211 12.46 19.13 9.88
CA ALA A 211 11.92 20.19 10.72
C ALA A 211 11.51 19.73 12.13
N ALA A 212 11.31 18.42 12.35
CA ALA A 212 10.98 17.89 13.66
C ALA A 212 12.23 17.77 14.53
N GLU A 213 12.17 18.29 15.78
CA GLU A 213 13.22 18.09 16.77
C GLU A 213 13.07 16.70 17.41
N ILE A 214 14.06 15.85 17.17
CA ILE A 214 14.11 14.52 17.79
C ILE A 214 14.62 14.71 19.22
N GLY A 215 13.77 14.55 20.22
CA GLY A 215 14.18 14.56 21.63
C GLY A 215 13.42 15.48 22.57
N ARG A 216 12.48 16.34 22.12
CA ARG A 216 11.69 17.20 23.03
C ARG A 216 10.43 16.55 23.61
N ALA A 217 10.17 15.29 23.39
CA ALA A 217 8.90 14.68 23.78
C ALA A 217 8.90 13.95 25.13
N HIS A 218 9.96 14.01 25.92
CA HIS A 218 10.03 13.41 27.25
C HIS A 218 10.93 14.23 28.18
N VAL A 219 10.42 15.36 28.65
CA VAL A 219 10.73 15.92 29.96
C VAL A 219 9.39 16.16 30.64
#